data_479c07318341d82455f64045dab62298
#
_entry.id   479c07318341d82455f64045dab62298
#
_cell.length_a   1.000
_cell.length_b   1.000
_cell.length_c   1.000
_cell.angle_alpha   90.00
_cell.angle_beta   90.00
_cell.angle_gamma   90.00
#
_symmetry.space_group_name_H-M   'P 1'
#
loop_
_entity.id
_entity.type
_entity.pdbx_description
1 polymer ?
#
loop_
_entity_poly.entity_id
_entity_poly.type
_entity_poly.pdbx_seq_one_letter_code
_entity_poly.pdbx_strand_id
1 'polypeptide(L)'
;RQEDIDRVQYGFSDEKLPASPYKLTGKTTDGRGVYSFCMCPGGYVVNASSEEGGLVVNGMSNADRASGFANSAIVVSSEEDFEGDDCLAGVALQRKYEKLAYKLAGGKIPVQRYEDFCNNQSTKALGKVVPCVEGKWQFSNIRLALPNFIINGIIDGMGQFAEKIHEFDHPDTLLLGLESRTSSPVRIERDEDFECVSLAGLYPCGEGAGYAGGIMSAAMDGLRIAMKIQEKKKEESNHA
;
A
#
# COMPACT_ATOMS: atom_id res chain seq x y z
N ARG A 1 1.19 2.34 -18.13
CA ARG A 1 -0.09 2.95 -18.53
C ARG A 1 -1.21 1.96 -18.35
N GLN A 2 -2.45 2.45 -18.18
CA GLN A 2 -3.62 1.58 -18.05
C GLN A 2 -3.85 0.75 -19.33
N GLU A 3 -3.67 1.32 -20.50
CA GLU A 3 -3.82 0.62 -21.78
C GLU A 3 -2.91 -0.63 -21.95
N ASP A 4 -1.71 -0.59 -21.36
CA ASP A 4 -0.78 -1.72 -21.38
C ASP A 4 -1.30 -2.86 -20.51
N ILE A 5 -1.86 -2.52 -19.34
CA ILE A 5 -2.51 -3.47 -18.44
C ILE A 5 -3.76 -4.07 -19.11
N ASP A 6 -4.61 -3.25 -19.72
CA ASP A 6 -5.83 -3.70 -20.40
C ASP A 6 -5.50 -4.67 -21.54
N ARG A 7 -4.46 -4.37 -22.33
CA ARG A 7 -4.00 -5.24 -23.41
C ARG A 7 -3.51 -6.60 -22.90
N VAL A 8 -2.80 -6.63 -21.78
CA VAL A 8 -2.34 -7.90 -21.17
C VAL A 8 -3.52 -8.70 -20.62
N GLN A 9 -4.46 -8.04 -19.95
CA GLN A 9 -5.56 -8.72 -19.26
C GLN A 9 -6.68 -9.15 -20.22
N TYR A 10 -7.02 -8.33 -21.22
CA TYR A 10 -8.09 -8.62 -22.18
C TYR A 10 -7.60 -9.22 -23.51
N GLY A 11 -6.29 -9.14 -23.79
CA GLY A 11 -5.71 -9.54 -25.08
C GLY A 11 -5.93 -8.53 -26.22
N PHE A 12 -6.73 -7.49 -25.99
CA PHE A 12 -7.04 -6.39 -26.93
C PHE A 12 -7.44 -5.12 -26.16
N SER A 13 -7.53 -4.00 -26.86
CA SER A 13 -8.02 -2.73 -26.30
C SER A 13 -9.37 -2.40 -26.89
N ASP A 14 -10.36 -2.08 -26.06
CA ASP A 14 -11.70 -1.63 -26.45
C ASP A 14 -12.19 -0.62 -25.41
N GLU A 15 -12.66 0.54 -25.87
CA GLU A 15 -13.14 1.62 -24.99
C GLU A 15 -14.39 1.23 -24.16
N LYS A 16 -15.08 0.16 -24.53
CA LYS A 16 -16.25 -0.33 -23.80
C LYS A 16 -15.87 -1.21 -22.60
N LEU A 17 -14.63 -1.67 -22.53
CA LEU A 17 -14.16 -2.48 -21.42
C LEU A 17 -13.73 -1.56 -20.27
N PRO A 18 -14.05 -1.91 -19.00
CA PRO A 18 -13.57 -1.16 -17.86
C PRO A 18 -12.04 -1.29 -17.73
N ALA A 19 -11.40 -0.27 -17.17
CA ALA A 19 -10.00 -0.32 -16.82
C ALA A 19 -9.71 -1.58 -15.97
N SER A 20 -8.83 -2.47 -16.46
CA SER A 20 -8.58 -3.77 -15.84
C SER A 20 -7.71 -3.67 -14.60
N PRO A 21 -8.00 -4.45 -13.56
CA PRO A 21 -7.12 -4.61 -12.40
C PRO A 21 -6.07 -5.71 -12.65
N TYR A 22 -5.04 -5.72 -11.80
CA TYR A 22 -4.11 -6.85 -11.66
C TYR A 22 -3.83 -7.15 -10.19
N LYS A 23 -3.39 -8.38 -9.91
CA LYS A 23 -2.86 -8.82 -8.63
C LYS A 23 -1.62 -9.65 -8.86
N LEU A 24 -0.48 -9.19 -8.37
CA LEU A 24 0.82 -9.81 -8.57
C LEU A 24 1.41 -10.23 -7.22
N THR A 25 2.02 -11.39 -7.20
CA THR A 25 2.68 -11.94 -6.02
C THR A 25 3.98 -12.58 -6.43
N GLY A 26 4.98 -12.48 -5.59
CA GLY A 26 6.28 -13.09 -5.77
C GLY A 26 6.96 -13.36 -4.43
N LYS A 27 8.18 -13.86 -4.51
CA LYS A 27 9.08 -14.03 -3.38
C LYS A 27 10.43 -13.43 -3.71
N THR A 28 11.01 -12.74 -2.73
CA THR A 28 12.37 -12.23 -2.84
C THR A 28 13.40 -13.35 -2.75
N THR A 29 14.63 -13.07 -3.14
CA THR A 29 15.74 -14.02 -3.06
C THR A 29 16.03 -14.47 -1.62
N ASP A 30 15.73 -13.65 -0.62
CA ASP A 30 15.82 -13.98 0.81
C ASP A 30 14.54 -14.62 1.39
N GLY A 31 13.56 -14.96 0.54
CA GLY A 31 12.36 -15.69 0.90
C GLY A 31 11.17 -14.85 1.38
N ARG A 32 11.28 -13.51 1.43
CA ARG A 32 10.20 -12.61 1.80
C ARG A 32 9.11 -12.57 0.74
N GLY A 33 7.87 -12.36 1.16
CA GLY A 33 6.78 -12.09 0.22
C GLY A 33 6.91 -10.71 -0.42
N VAL A 34 6.65 -10.60 -1.72
CA VAL A 34 6.50 -9.34 -2.44
C VAL A 34 5.17 -9.33 -3.20
N TYR A 35 4.42 -8.23 -3.09
CA TYR A 35 3.04 -8.15 -3.58
C TYR A 35 2.74 -6.81 -4.22
N SER A 36 1.90 -6.82 -5.29
CA SER A 36 1.15 -5.62 -5.65
C SER A 36 -0.05 -5.48 -4.72
N PHE A 37 -0.23 -4.31 -4.12
CA PHE A 37 -1.30 -4.06 -3.16
C PHE A 37 -2.11 -2.83 -3.55
N CYS A 38 -3.43 -2.84 -3.26
CA CYS A 38 -4.36 -1.73 -3.54
C CYS A 38 -4.20 -1.15 -4.95
N MET A 39 -4.16 -2.04 -5.98
CA MET A 39 -4.07 -1.61 -7.36
C MET A 39 -5.23 -0.71 -7.75
N CYS A 40 -4.91 0.43 -8.33
CA CYS A 40 -5.86 1.48 -8.74
C CYS A 40 -5.89 1.59 -10.27
N PRO A 41 -6.87 0.93 -10.94
CA PRO A 41 -7.05 1.05 -12.38
C PRO A 41 -7.50 2.46 -12.75
N GLY A 42 -6.92 3.03 -13.81
CA GLY A 42 -7.24 4.40 -14.24
C GLY A 42 -7.10 5.42 -13.10
N GLY A 43 -6.10 5.21 -12.23
CA GLY A 43 -5.94 5.95 -10.99
C GLY A 43 -4.74 6.89 -10.98
N TYR A 44 -4.57 7.57 -9.87
CA TYR A 44 -3.47 8.49 -9.58
C TYR A 44 -2.96 8.29 -8.14
N VAL A 45 -1.81 8.86 -7.84
CA VAL A 45 -1.22 8.81 -6.50
C VAL A 45 -1.53 10.11 -5.76
N VAL A 46 -1.88 10.01 -4.49
CA VAL A 46 -2.19 11.16 -3.62
C VAL A 46 -1.28 11.18 -2.39
N ASN A 47 -1.09 12.36 -1.83
CA ASN A 47 -0.52 12.49 -0.50
C ASN A 47 -1.58 12.07 0.54
N ALA A 48 -1.28 11.01 1.31
CA ALA A 48 -2.14 10.45 2.36
C ALA A 48 -1.57 10.68 3.77
N SER A 49 -0.64 11.62 3.93
CA SER A 49 0.01 11.91 5.21
C SER A 49 -0.99 12.41 6.26
N SER A 50 -0.92 11.84 7.47
CA SER A 50 -1.77 12.20 8.60
C SER A 50 -0.99 12.74 9.82
N GLU A 51 0.35 12.69 9.77
CA GLU A 51 1.22 13.17 10.84
C GLU A 51 2.15 14.27 10.34
N GLU A 52 2.39 15.29 11.18
CA GLU A 52 3.31 16.36 10.86
C GLU A 52 4.74 15.83 10.69
N GLY A 53 5.42 16.26 9.63
CA GLY A 53 6.78 15.82 9.31
C GLY A 53 6.87 14.37 8.79
N GLY A 54 5.74 13.70 8.55
CA GLY A 54 5.64 12.41 7.89
C GLY A 54 5.17 12.55 6.44
N LEU A 55 5.60 11.65 5.56
CA LEU A 55 5.10 11.56 4.18
C LEU A 55 4.68 10.13 3.87
N VAL A 56 3.41 10.00 3.49
CA VAL A 56 2.79 8.76 3.01
C VAL A 56 2.04 9.07 1.73
N VAL A 57 2.13 8.18 0.76
CA VAL A 57 1.31 8.22 -0.45
C VAL A 57 0.33 7.07 -0.47
N ASN A 58 -0.74 7.20 -1.24
CA ASN A 58 -1.65 6.11 -1.55
C ASN A 58 -2.13 6.22 -3.00
N GLY A 59 -2.55 5.10 -3.57
CA GLY A 59 -3.25 5.08 -4.85
C GLY A 59 -4.74 5.41 -4.68
N MET A 60 -5.30 6.06 -5.68
CA MET A 60 -6.72 6.37 -5.74
C MET A 60 -7.23 6.28 -7.17
N SER A 61 -8.47 5.81 -7.36
CA SER A 61 -9.18 5.90 -8.63
C SER A 61 -10.47 6.67 -8.45
N ASN A 62 -10.79 7.54 -9.41
CA ASN A 62 -12.12 8.10 -9.54
C ASN A 62 -13.11 7.01 -10.01
N ALA A 63 -14.39 7.28 -9.91
CA ALA A 63 -15.43 6.35 -10.32
C ALA A 63 -15.35 5.99 -11.83
N ASP A 64 -14.91 6.92 -12.65
CA ASP A 64 -14.72 6.74 -14.09
C ASP A 64 -13.45 5.99 -14.49
N ARG A 65 -12.47 5.90 -13.58
CA ARG A 65 -11.17 5.25 -13.79
C ARG A 65 -10.46 5.71 -15.07
N ALA A 66 -10.52 7.00 -15.38
CA ALA A 66 -10.16 7.56 -16.67
C ALA A 66 -8.84 8.35 -16.69
N SER A 67 -7.94 8.18 -15.69
CA SER A 67 -6.65 8.90 -15.69
C SER A 67 -5.70 8.48 -16.81
N GLY A 68 -5.93 7.31 -17.42
CA GLY A 68 -5.02 6.70 -18.38
C GLY A 68 -3.81 6.00 -17.77
N PHE A 69 -3.69 6.00 -16.43
CA PHE A 69 -2.61 5.34 -15.69
C PHE A 69 -3.15 4.29 -14.73
N ALA A 70 -2.29 3.34 -14.38
CA ALA A 70 -2.52 2.39 -13.30
C ALA A 70 -1.42 2.53 -12.27
N ASN A 71 -1.73 2.30 -11.01
CA ASN A 71 -0.73 2.23 -9.95
C ASN A 71 -1.06 1.14 -8.94
N SER A 72 -0.06 0.70 -8.20
CA SER A 72 -0.21 -0.15 -7.02
C SER A 72 0.96 0.09 -6.08
N ALA A 73 0.76 -0.15 -4.80
CA ALA A 73 1.87 -0.29 -3.89
C ALA A 73 2.64 -1.59 -4.19
N ILE A 74 3.95 -1.57 -4.08
CA ILE A 74 4.80 -2.75 -4.07
C ILE A 74 5.21 -2.99 -2.63
N VAL A 75 4.65 -4.02 -2.03
CA VAL A 75 4.78 -4.33 -0.61
C VAL A 75 5.76 -5.49 -0.42
N VAL A 76 6.70 -5.33 0.50
CA VAL A 76 7.65 -6.36 0.92
C VAL A 76 7.36 -6.71 2.37
N SER A 77 7.24 -8.00 2.70
CA SER A 77 7.00 -8.47 4.07
C SER A 77 8.15 -8.08 5.00
N SER A 78 7.81 -7.52 6.17
CA SER A 78 8.75 -6.98 7.15
C SER A 78 8.46 -7.43 8.59
N GLU A 79 7.87 -8.62 8.77
CA GLU A 79 7.39 -9.10 10.07
C GLU A 79 8.48 -9.28 11.13
N GLU A 80 9.74 -9.47 10.71
CA GLU A 80 10.88 -9.70 11.59
C GLU A 80 11.78 -8.45 11.78
N ASP A 81 11.40 -7.31 11.23
CA ASP A 81 12.27 -6.11 11.16
C ASP A 81 11.97 -5.08 12.24
N PHE A 82 11.16 -5.43 13.24
CA PHE A 82 10.84 -4.55 14.37
C PHE A 82 11.93 -4.66 15.44
N GLU A 83 12.44 -3.50 15.88
CA GLU A 83 13.43 -3.44 16.95
C GLU A 83 12.73 -3.42 18.33
N GLY A 84 13.04 -4.39 19.20
CA GLY A 84 12.60 -4.45 20.60
C GLY A 84 11.24 -5.12 20.83
N ASP A 85 10.89 -5.26 22.11
CA ASP A 85 9.67 -5.95 22.59
C ASP A 85 8.48 -4.98 22.80
N ASP A 86 8.59 -3.73 22.35
CA ASP A 86 7.51 -2.75 22.46
C ASP A 86 6.38 -3.09 21.48
N CYS A 87 5.15 -3.20 21.98
CA CYS A 87 3.96 -3.45 21.16
C CYS A 87 3.73 -2.37 20.07
N LEU A 88 4.35 -1.19 20.19
CA LEU A 88 4.32 -0.10 19.23
C LEU A 88 5.57 -0.02 18.33
N ALA A 89 6.48 -1.01 18.40
CA ALA A 89 7.72 -1.01 17.60
C ALA A 89 7.43 -0.88 16.09
N GLY A 90 6.39 -1.56 15.59
CA GLY A 90 5.97 -1.45 14.19
C GLY A 90 5.46 -0.05 13.81
N VAL A 91 4.78 0.63 14.71
CA VAL A 91 4.36 2.04 14.52
C VAL A 91 5.58 2.95 14.45
N ALA A 92 6.57 2.72 15.33
CA ALA A 92 7.82 3.48 15.32
C ALA A 92 8.60 3.27 14.02
N LEU A 93 8.61 2.04 13.48
CA LEU A 93 9.23 1.72 12.19
C LEU A 93 8.54 2.47 11.04
N GLN A 94 7.22 2.43 10.95
CA GLN A 94 6.48 3.19 9.94
C GLN A 94 6.82 4.68 10.00
N ARG A 95 6.72 5.29 11.18
CA ARG A 95 7.05 6.71 11.40
C ARG A 95 8.50 7.06 11.03
N LYS A 96 9.43 6.16 11.28
CA LYS A 96 10.84 6.34 10.88
C LYS A 96 10.97 6.56 9.36
N TYR A 97 10.36 5.68 8.57
CA TYR A 97 10.45 5.77 7.11
C TYR A 97 9.62 6.90 6.53
N GLU A 98 8.46 7.19 7.09
CA GLU A 98 7.63 8.35 6.72
C GLU A 98 8.38 9.67 6.92
N LYS A 99 9.09 9.82 8.04
CA LYS A 99 9.94 11.00 8.32
C LYS A 99 11.15 11.08 7.39
N LEU A 100 11.75 9.95 7.02
CA LEU A 100 12.83 9.92 6.04
C LEU A 100 12.34 10.35 4.66
N ALA A 101 11.18 9.85 4.20
CA ALA A 101 10.58 10.25 2.94
C ALA A 101 10.22 11.75 2.93
N TYR A 102 9.66 12.27 4.03
CA TYR A 102 9.39 13.70 4.18
C TYR A 102 10.66 14.56 4.02
N LYS A 103 11.71 14.21 4.76
CA LYS A 103 13.01 14.92 4.70
C LYS A 103 13.64 14.83 3.31
N LEU A 104 13.55 13.67 2.65
CA LEU A 104 14.14 13.41 1.34
C LEU A 104 13.64 14.39 0.28
N ALA A 105 12.36 14.73 0.30
CA ALA A 105 11.72 15.57 -0.71
C ALA A 105 11.14 16.90 -0.16
N GLY A 106 11.50 17.29 1.07
CA GLY A 106 11.05 18.54 1.68
C GLY A 106 9.52 18.62 1.80
N GLY A 107 8.87 17.52 2.18
CA GLY A 107 7.42 17.41 2.32
C GLY A 107 6.65 17.23 1.01
N LYS A 108 7.36 17.11 -0.13
CA LYS A 108 6.77 16.76 -1.43
C LYS A 108 6.83 15.26 -1.65
N ILE A 109 6.06 14.73 -2.59
CA ILE A 109 6.10 13.31 -2.95
C ILE A 109 7.40 13.01 -3.67
N PRO A 110 8.30 12.13 -3.15
CA PRO A 110 9.47 11.68 -3.87
C PRO A 110 9.08 10.88 -5.11
N VAL A 111 9.69 11.19 -6.24
CA VAL A 111 9.51 10.49 -7.52
C VAL A 111 10.86 10.04 -8.05
N GLN A 112 10.93 8.80 -8.51
CA GLN A 112 12.14 8.22 -9.08
C GLN A 112 11.78 7.31 -10.24
N ARG A 113 12.57 7.34 -11.34
CA ARG A 113 12.49 6.34 -12.40
C ARG A 113 13.04 5.00 -11.89
N TYR A 114 12.43 3.90 -12.31
CA TYR A 114 12.84 2.56 -11.90
C TYR A 114 14.30 2.25 -12.28
N GLU A 115 14.75 2.64 -13.46
CA GLU A 115 16.17 2.52 -13.86
C GLU A 115 17.11 3.23 -12.88
N ASP A 116 16.79 4.47 -12.51
CA ASP A 116 17.58 5.25 -11.56
C ASP A 116 17.54 4.66 -10.15
N PHE A 117 16.39 4.07 -9.77
CA PHE A 117 16.25 3.32 -8.52
C PHE A 117 17.17 2.09 -8.50
N CYS A 118 17.18 1.28 -9.55
CA CYS A 118 18.08 0.13 -9.67
C CYS A 118 19.55 0.55 -9.59
N ASN A 119 19.92 1.65 -10.23
CA ASN A 119 21.28 2.18 -10.28
C ASN A 119 21.67 3.04 -9.06
N ASN A 120 20.77 3.17 -8.05
CA ASN A 120 21.00 4.01 -6.86
C ASN A 120 21.32 5.47 -7.20
N GLN A 121 20.58 6.05 -8.13
CA GLN A 121 20.79 7.43 -8.60
C GLN A 121 19.51 8.25 -8.45
N SER A 122 19.65 9.54 -8.16
CA SER A 122 18.50 10.45 -8.21
C SER A 122 18.09 10.69 -9.67
N THR A 123 16.79 10.58 -9.95
CA THR A 123 16.23 10.99 -11.24
C THR A 123 16.46 12.47 -11.48
N LYS A 124 16.84 12.82 -12.69
CA LYS A 124 17.10 14.22 -13.11
C LYS A 124 16.09 14.71 -14.15
N ALA A 125 15.50 13.80 -14.90
CA ALA A 125 14.53 14.09 -15.95
C ALA A 125 13.56 12.94 -16.10
N LEU A 126 12.33 13.25 -16.54
CA LEU A 126 11.35 12.23 -16.93
C LEU A 126 11.77 11.55 -18.24
N GLY A 127 11.42 10.28 -18.36
CA GLY A 127 11.39 9.57 -19.62
C GLY A 127 10.04 9.78 -20.35
N LYS A 128 9.49 8.71 -20.90
CA LYS A 128 8.19 8.74 -21.61
C LYS A 128 6.99 8.82 -20.68
N VAL A 129 7.15 8.50 -19.39
CA VAL A 129 6.08 8.46 -18.40
C VAL A 129 6.14 9.72 -17.55
N VAL A 130 4.99 10.38 -17.39
CA VAL A 130 4.82 11.54 -16.50
C VAL A 130 4.15 11.09 -15.20
N PRO A 131 4.47 11.71 -14.04
CA PRO A 131 3.82 11.36 -12.79
C PRO A 131 2.32 11.68 -12.83
N CYS A 132 1.50 10.66 -12.64
CA CYS A 132 0.05 10.82 -12.42
C CYS A 132 -0.19 10.93 -10.91
N VAL A 133 -0.06 12.15 -10.39
CA VAL A 133 -0.05 12.43 -8.95
C VAL A 133 -0.80 13.71 -8.65
N GLU A 134 -1.59 13.69 -7.59
CA GLU A 134 -2.19 14.88 -7.01
C GLU A 134 -1.33 15.39 -5.85
N GLY A 135 -0.83 16.61 -6.00
CA GLY A 135 0.05 17.25 -5.04
C GLY A 135 1.41 17.62 -5.62
N LYS A 136 2.23 18.25 -4.76
CA LYS A 136 3.60 18.63 -5.14
C LYS A 136 4.51 17.42 -5.07
N TRP A 137 5.32 17.21 -6.07
CA TRP A 137 6.32 16.15 -6.13
C TRP A 137 7.71 16.67 -6.44
N GLN A 138 8.73 15.84 -6.22
CA GLN A 138 10.13 16.17 -6.47
C GLN A 138 10.91 14.92 -6.84
N PHE A 139 11.83 15.03 -7.81
CA PHE A 139 12.80 13.98 -8.07
C PHE A 139 13.68 13.74 -6.84
N SER A 140 13.84 12.46 -6.51
CA SER A 140 14.59 12.04 -5.33
C SER A 140 15.20 10.65 -5.57
N ASN A 141 16.18 10.28 -4.76
CA ASN A 141 16.63 8.90 -4.65
C ASN A 141 15.88 8.22 -3.50
N ILE A 142 14.78 7.53 -3.80
CA ILE A 142 13.90 6.90 -2.81
C ILE A 142 14.64 5.85 -1.97
N ARG A 143 15.71 5.24 -2.49
CA ARG A 143 16.52 4.28 -1.74
C ARG A 143 17.11 4.86 -0.44
N LEU A 144 17.32 6.17 -0.37
CA LEU A 144 17.82 6.84 0.83
C LEU A 144 16.80 6.86 1.99
N ALA A 145 15.54 6.60 1.69
CA ALA A 145 14.48 6.49 2.69
C ALA A 145 14.05 5.04 2.99
N LEU A 146 14.67 4.05 2.36
CA LEU A 146 14.30 2.64 2.47
C LEU A 146 15.44 1.77 2.98
N PRO A 147 15.16 0.71 3.75
CA PRO A 147 16.17 -0.28 4.11
C PRO A 147 16.48 -1.21 2.93
N ASN A 148 17.66 -1.84 2.98
CA ASN A 148 18.14 -2.67 1.89
C ASN A 148 17.21 -3.84 1.54
N PHE A 149 16.56 -4.47 2.52
CA PHE A 149 15.67 -5.59 2.24
C PHE A 149 14.43 -5.15 1.44
N ILE A 150 13.89 -3.96 1.68
CA ILE A 150 12.78 -3.40 0.87
C ILE A 150 13.28 -3.04 -0.52
N ILE A 151 14.46 -2.42 -0.64
CA ILE A 151 15.05 -2.07 -1.94
C ILE A 151 15.23 -3.32 -2.80
N ASN A 152 15.86 -4.35 -2.26
CA ASN A 152 16.07 -5.61 -2.96
C ASN A 152 14.74 -6.30 -3.28
N GLY A 153 13.81 -6.30 -2.33
CA GLY A 153 12.48 -6.87 -2.53
C GLY A 153 11.67 -6.19 -3.64
N ILE A 154 11.78 -4.87 -3.77
CA ILE A 154 11.16 -4.13 -4.88
C ILE A 154 11.81 -4.56 -6.20
N ILE A 155 13.14 -4.62 -6.28
CA ILE A 155 13.85 -5.02 -7.52
C ILE A 155 13.49 -6.45 -7.92
N ASP A 156 13.57 -7.40 -6.98
CA ASP A 156 13.20 -8.80 -7.21
C ASP A 156 11.73 -8.94 -7.63
N GLY A 157 10.85 -8.22 -6.94
CA GLY A 157 9.41 -8.25 -7.22
C GLY A 157 9.06 -7.67 -8.59
N MET A 158 9.62 -6.52 -8.95
CA MET A 158 9.36 -5.88 -10.23
C MET A 158 9.79 -6.78 -11.39
N GLY A 159 10.95 -7.44 -11.31
CA GLY A 159 11.40 -8.41 -12.30
C GLY A 159 10.46 -9.60 -12.45
N GLN A 160 10.01 -10.22 -11.33
CA GLN A 160 9.03 -11.32 -11.38
C GLN A 160 7.65 -10.87 -11.88
N PHE A 161 7.26 -9.63 -11.63
CA PHE A 161 6.00 -9.08 -12.13
C PHE A 161 6.05 -8.82 -13.64
N ALA A 162 7.21 -8.45 -14.15
CA ALA A 162 7.43 -8.29 -15.60
C ALA A 162 7.28 -9.60 -16.40
N GLU A 163 7.50 -10.76 -15.78
CA GLU A 163 7.21 -12.06 -16.41
C GLU A 163 5.71 -12.26 -16.64
N LYS A 164 4.85 -11.62 -15.85
CA LYS A 164 3.38 -11.73 -15.93
C LYS A 164 2.74 -10.59 -16.69
N ILE A 165 3.28 -9.38 -16.53
CA ILE A 165 2.84 -8.17 -17.21
C ILE A 165 4.07 -7.55 -17.87
N HIS A 166 4.20 -7.75 -19.18
CA HIS A 166 5.32 -7.25 -19.96
C HIS A 166 5.55 -5.75 -19.70
N GLU A 167 6.79 -5.33 -19.56
CA GLU A 167 7.21 -3.95 -19.24
C GLU A 167 6.80 -3.42 -17.86
N PHE A 168 6.39 -4.27 -16.91
CA PHE A 168 6.11 -3.83 -15.55
C PHE A 168 7.36 -3.19 -14.91
N ASP A 169 8.54 -3.70 -15.24
CA ASP A 169 9.86 -3.22 -14.83
C ASP A 169 10.51 -2.26 -15.84
N HIS A 170 9.72 -1.65 -16.75
CA HIS A 170 10.26 -0.73 -17.75
C HIS A 170 11.12 0.35 -17.10
N PRO A 171 12.27 0.73 -17.69
CA PRO A 171 13.18 1.76 -17.14
C PRO A 171 12.51 3.09 -16.77
N ASP A 172 11.49 3.48 -17.52
CA ASP A 172 10.72 4.71 -17.28
C ASP A 172 9.54 4.55 -16.30
N THR A 173 9.28 3.34 -15.78
CA THR A 173 8.29 3.15 -14.71
C THR A 173 8.62 4.06 -13.54
N LEU A 174 7.61 4.76 -13.01
CA LEU A 174 7.81 5.69 -11.91
C LEU A 174 7.50 5.03 -10.57
N LEU A 175 8.45 5.12 -9.66
CA LEU A 175 8.27 4.84 -8.25
C LEU A 175 7.95 6.15 -7.54
N LEU A 176 6.89 6.12 -6.73
CA LEU A 176 6.47 7.24 -5.91
C LEU A 176 6.42 6.75 -4.46
N GLY A 177 6.99 7.47 -3.56
CA GLY A 177 7.13 6.95 -2.22
C GLY A 177 6.70 7.91 -1.15
N LEU A 178 6.35 7.37 -0.06
CA LEU A 178 6.39 6.01 0.47
C LEU A 178 4.96 5.54 0.79
N GLU A 179 4.62 4.26 0.54
CA GLU A 179 3.43 3.60 1.09
C GLU A 179 3.86 2.73 2.28
N SER A 180 3.57 3.13 3.50
CA SER A 180 3.98 2.45 4.74
C SER A 180 2.83 1.82 5.52
N ARG A 181 1.58 2.08 5.09
CA ARG A 181 0.37 1.75 5.86
C ARG A 181 -0.53 0.75 5.13
N THR A 182 0.05 -0.33 4.64
CA THR A 182 -0.69 -1.40 3.96
C THR A 182 -1.40 -2.35 4.93
N SER A 183 -0.91 -2.46 6.16
CA SER A 183 -1.51 -3.24 7.25
C SER A 183 -1.21 -2.56 8.58
N SER A 184 -2.06 -2.78 9.59
CA SER A 184 -1.75 -2.32 10.94
C SER A 184 -0.56 -3.10 11.51
N PRO A 185 0.44 -2.41 12.06
CA PRO A 185 1.58 -3.05 12.71
C PRO A 185 1.25 -3.48 14.15
N VAL A 186 0.02 -3.24 14.61
CA VAL A 186 -0.46 -3.59 15.94
C VAL A 186 -1.76 -4.38 15.84
N ARG A 187 -2.01 -5.25 16.83
CA ARG A 187 -3.26 -5.97 16.98
C ARG A 187 -3.81 -5.68 18.37
N ILE A 188 -5.05 -5.16 18.42
CA ILE A 188 -5.77 -4.94 19.68
C ILE A 188 -6.51 -6.24 20.01
N GLU A 189 -6.11 -6.93 21.06
CA GLU A 189 -6.69 -8.22 21.41
C GLU A 189 -8.19 -8.11 21.74
N ARG A 190 -8.98 -9.08 21.24
CA ARG A 190 -10.40 -9.21 21.49
C ARG A 190 -10.74 -10.69 21.74
N ASP A 191 -11.78 -10.92 22.50
CA ASP A 191 -12.31 -12.25 22.83
C ASP A 191 -13.16 -12.85 21.69
N GLU A 192 -13.81 -13.99 21.96
CA GLU A 192 -14.70 -14.70 21.03
C GLU A 192 -15.97 -13.90 20.70
N ASP A 193 -16.35 -12.96 21.56
CA ASP A 193 -17.46 -12.03 21.37
C ASP A 193 -17.04 -10.72 20.68
N PHE A 194 -15.80 -10.65 20.20
CA PHE A 194 -15.16 -9.48 19.56
C PHE A 194 -14.96 -8.28 20.49
N GLU A 195 -15.15 -8.43 21.78
CA GLU A 195 -14.91 -7.37 22.76
C GLU A 195 -13.44 -7.33 23.20
N CYS A 196 -12.89 -6.15 23.42
CA CYS A 196 -11.50 -5.99 23.85
C CYS A 196 -11.26 -6.66 25.21
N VAL A 197 -10.25 -7.53 25.30
CA VAL A 197 -9.95 -8.28 26.55
C VAL A 197 -9.57 -7.40 27.73
N SER A 198 -9.09 -6.17 27.47
CA SER A 198 -8.63 -5.22 28.50
C SER A 198 -9.60 -4.08 28.79
N LEU A 199 -10.64 -3.90 27.97
CA LEU A 199 -11.55 -2.76 28.10
C LEU A 199 -12.97 -3.12 27.65
N ALA A 200 -13.87 -3.26 28.62
CA ALA A 200 -15.28 -3.56 28.34
C ALA A 200 -15.95 -2.44 27.52
N GLY A 201 -16.84 -2.82 26.60
CA GLY A 201 -17.56 -1.93 25.70
C GLY A 201 -16.75 -1.46 24.49
N LEU A 202 -15.48 -1.85 24.34
CA LEU A 202 -14.64 -1.57 23.19
C LEU A 202 -14.62 -2.79 22.26
N TYR A 203 -14.90 -2.58 20.98
CA TYR A 203 -14.93 -3.61 19.95
C TYR A 203 -13.91 -3.32 18.84
N PRO A 204 -12.65 -3.78 18.97
CA PRO A 204 -11.62 -3.56 17.96
C PRO A 204 -12.00 -4.24 16.64
N CYS A 205 -12.00 -3.49 15.53
CA CYS A 205 -12.38 -4.04 14.24
C CYS A 205 -11.58 -3.50 13.06
N GLY A 206 -11.58 -4.26 11.97
CA GLY A 206 -11.04 -3.88 10.70
C GLY A 206 -9.51 -3.78 10.65
N GLU A 207 -9.03 -2.97 9.74
CA GLU A 207 -7.59 -2.84 9.46
C GLU A 207 -6.84 -2.19 10.61
N GLY A 208 -7.32 -1.06 11.13
CA GLY A 208 -6.64 -0.33 12.20
C GLY A 208 -6.44 -1.13 13.48
N ALA A 209 -7.32 -2.09 13.76
CA ALA A 209 -7.22 -2.98 14.90
C ALA A 209 -6.43 -4.29 14.62
N GLY A 210 -5.91 -4.47 13.40
CA GLY A 210 -5.07 -5.62 13.04
C GLY A 210 -5.83 -6.89 12.64
N TYR A 211 -7.11 -6.79 12.23
CA TYR A 211 -7.94 -7.95 11.86
C TYR A 211 -8.24 -8.07 10.36
N ALA A 212 -7.85 -7.09 9.57
CA ALA A 212 -8.06 -7.09 8.13
C ALA A 212 -6.94 -6.32 7.42
N GLY A 213 -6.65 -6.68 6.18
CA GLY A 213 -5.64 -6.03 5.35
C GLY A 213 -6.19 -5.44 4.05
N GLY A 214 -7.52 -5.27 3.93
CA GLY A 214 -8.14 -4.71 2.73
C GLY A 214 -9.56 -4.23 2.97
N ILE A 215 -10.09 -3.42 2.04
CA ILE A 215 -11.40 -2.76 2.14
C ILE A 215 -12.53 -3.74 2.45
N MET A 216 -12.64 -4.81 1.65
CA MET A 216 -13.72 -5.78 1.82
C MET A 216 -13.59 -6.59 3.11
N SER A 217 -12.39 -7.03 3.46
CA SER A 217 -12.16 -7.78 4.70
C SER A 217 -12.43 -6.91 5.94
N ALA A 218 -12.04 -5.64 5.91
CA ALA A 218 -12.32 -4.69 6.99
C ALA A 218 -13.83 -4.43 7.14
N ALA A 219 -14.56 -4.26 6.04
CA ALA A 219 -16.00 -4.09 6.05
C ALA A 219 -16.72 -5.34 6.58
N MET A 220 -16.30 -6.54 6.18
CA MET A 220 -16.83 -7.81 6.66
C MET A 220 -16.60 -8.03 8.16
N ASP A 221 -15.43 -7.67 8.66
CA ASP A 221 -15.12 -7.76 10.09
C ASP A 221 -15.98 -6.79 10.89
N GLY A 222 -16.11 -5.54 10.47
CA GLY A 222 -17.00 -4.56 11.10
C GLY A 222 -18.47 -5.00 11.11
N LEU A 223 -18.95 -5.61 10.01
CA LEU A 223 -20.31 -6.14 9.93
C LEU A 223 -20.55 -7.27 10.93
N ARG A 224 -19.60 -8.23 11.04
CA ARG A 224 -19.69 -9.33 12.02
C ARG A 224 -19.79 -8.82 13.45
N ILE A 225 -18.98 -7.83 13.80
CA ILE A 225 -19.01 -7.21 15.13
C ILE A 225 -20.34 -6.50 15.38
N ALA A 226 -20.85 -5.73 14.43
CA ALA A 226 -22.12 -5.05 14.55
C ALA A 226 -23.28 -6.03 14.78
N MET A 227 -23.28 -7.17 14.08
CA MET A 227 -24.26 -8.25 14.29
C MET A 227 -24.16 -8.84 15.70
N LYS A 228 -22.94 -9.11 16.18
CA LYS A 228 -22.72 -9.66 17.52
C LYS A 228 -23.18 -8.71 18.62
N ILE A 229 -22.88 -7.42 18.50
CA ILE A 229 -23.38 -6.39 19.44
C ILE A 229 -24.91 -6.34 19.44
N GLN A 230 -25.53 -6.49 18.28
CA GLN A 230 -26.99 -6.51 18.19
C GLN A 230 -27.59 -7.75 18.86
N GLU A 231 -26.96 -8.92 18.74
CA GLU A 231 -27.37 -10.16 19.42
C GLU A 231 -27.29 -9.99 20.94
N LYS A 232 -26.18 -9.54 21.49
CA LYS A 232 -26.01 -9.27 22.94
C LYS A 232 -27.09 -8.34 23.47
N LYS A 233 -27.39 -7.23 22.80
CA LYS A 233 -28.45 -6.29 23.21
C LYS A 233 -29.85 -6.92 23.23
N LYS A 234 -30.15 -7.83 22.31
CA LYS A 234 -31.45 -8.54 22.30
C LYS A 234 -31.55 -9.52 23.46
N GLU A 235 -30.47 -10.23 23.77
CA GLU A 235 -30.42 -11.15 24.91
C GLU A 235 -30.61 -10.42 26.24
N GLU A 236 -29.94 -9.32 26.45
CA GLU A 236 -30.08 -8.43 27.61
C GLU A 236 -31.51 -7.90 27.75
N SER A 237 -32.14 -7.49 26.65
CA SER A 237 -33.52 -6.97 26.64
C SER A 237 -34.57 -8.02 26.92
N ASN A 238 -34.29 -9.31 26.64
CA ASN A 238 -35.19 -10.44 26.92
C ASN A 238 -35.07 -10.97 28.35
N HIS A 239 -34.05 -10.56 29.10
CA HIS A 239 -33.79 -10.97 30.48
C HIS A 239 -34.05 -9.84 31.48
N ALA A 240 -34.44 -8.67 31.05
CA ALA A 240 -34.84 -7.51 31.84
C ALA A 240 -36.38 -7.41 31.89
#